data_90bbfbd9a20410275e4cdc5051b7827b
#
_entry.id   90bbfbd9a20410275e4cdc5051b7827b
#
_cell.length_a   1.000
_cell.length_b   1.000
_cell.length_c   1.000
_cell.angle_alpha   90.00
_cell.angle_beta   90.00
_cell.angle_gamma   90.00
#
_symmetry.space_group_name_H-M   'P 1'
#
loop_
_entity.id
_entity.type
_entity.pdbx_description
1 polymer ?
#
loop_
_entity_poly.entity_id
_entity_poly.type
_entity_poly.pdbx_seq_one_letter_code
_entity_poly.pdbx_strand_id
1 'polypeptide(L)'
;MEHLTKDTFLKKVFDYENNREWKFAGELPAVIDFYADWCGPCKMVSPILEALSKEYAGKVNFYKIDTEVEQELAAVFGIRSIPSILFVPKEGKPQMALGALPKESLIQAINSVLKVGEPVAVA
;
A
#
# COMPACT_ATOMS: atom_id res chain seq x y z
N MET A 1 -4.47 -8.41 5.73
CA MET A 1 -3.28 -7.59 5.34
C MET A 1 -2.36 -7.43 6.54
N GLU A 2 -1.08 -7.51 6.30
CA GLU A 2 -0.10 -7.32 7.36
C GLU A 2 -0.03 -5.85 7.79
N HIS A 3 0.00 -5.60 9.11
CA HIS A 3 0.25 -4.26 9.65
C HIS A 3 1.75 -4.01 9.67
N LEU A 4 2.19 -2.94 9.03
CA LEU A 4 3.59 -2.54 9.09
C LEU A 4 3.84 -1.62 10.29
N THR A 5 4.93 -1.89 10.98
CA THR A 5 5.52 -0.98 11.95
C THR A 5 6.70 -0.27 11.28
N LYS A 6 7.30 0.71 11.97
CA LYS A 6 8.54 1.33 11.45
C LYS A 6 9.59 0.26 11.14
N ASP A 7 9.83 -0.66 12.09
CA ASP A 7 10.87 -1.68 11.91
C ASP A 7 10.61 -2.59 10.72
N THR A 8 9.38 -3.08 10.56
CA THR A 8 9.04 -3.96 9.44
C THR A 8 9.02 -3.20 8.12
N PHE A 9 8.62 -1.93 8.12
CA PHE A 9 8.68 -1.09 6.94
C PHE A 9 10.13 -0.93 6.44
N LEU A 10 11.06 -0.62 7.34
CA LEU A 10 12.46 -0.46 6.99
C LEU A 10 13.05 -1.73 6.35
N LYS A 11 12.61 -2.90 6.81
CA LYS A 11 13.10 -4.18 6.31
C LYS A 11 12.41 -4.64 5.03
N LYS A 12 11.10 -4.40 4.90
CA LYS A 12 10.28 -4.99 3.83
C LYS A 12 10.01 -4.04 2.67
N VAL A 13 10.08 -2.75 2.90
CA VAL A 13 9.70 -1.75 1.89
C VAL A 13 10.87 -0.84 1.54
N PHE A 14 11.30 -0.01 2.48
CA PHE A 14 12.34 0.96 2.19
C PHE A 14 13.04 1.42 3.47
N ASP A 15 14.36 1.21 3.49
CA ASP A 15 15.19 1.68 4.60
C ASP A 15 15.59 3.14 4.37
N TYR A 16 14.70 4.07 4.73
CA TYR A 16 14.91 5.50 4.57
C TYR A 16 15.93 6.07 5.56
N GLU A 17 16.29 5.33 6.58
CA GLU A 17 17.32 5.76 7.54
C GLU A 17 18.72 5.64 6.95
N ASN A 18 18.95 4.68 6.07
CA ASN A 18 20.27 4.42 5.48
C ASN A 18 20.37 4.75 4.00
N ASN A 19 19.27 5.11 3.35
CA ASN A 19 19.24 5.42 1.93
C ASN A 19 18.54 6.75 1.67
N ARG A 20 19.17 7.64 0.91
CA ARG A 20 18.57 8.91 0.50
C ARG A 20 17.59 8.74 -0.65
N GLU A 21 17.96 7.88 -1.60
CA GLU A 21 17.15 7.62 -2.76
C GLU A 21 16.27 6.41 -2.56
N TRP A 22 15.11 6.42 -3.18
CA TRP A 22 14.16 5.31 -3.10
C TRP A 22 14.82 4.02 -3.59
N LYS A 23 14.80 3.00 -2.74
CA LYS A 23 15.28 1.66 -3.06
C LYS A 23 14.36 0.64 -2.40
N PHE A 24 13.51 0.03 -3.21
CA PHE A 24 12.55 -0.94 -2.70
C PHE A 24 13.26 -2.23 -2.26
N ALA A 25 12.96 -2.66 -1.03
CA ALA A 25 13.58 -3.85 -0.42
C ALA A 25 12.82 -5.14 -0.70
N GLY A 26 11.58 -5.06 -1.21
CA GLY A 26 10.74 -6.26 -1.38
C GLY A 26 11.00 -7.01 -2.68
N GLU A 27 10.55 -8.26 -2.71
CA GLU A 27 10.64 -9.11 -3.90
C GLU A 27 9.41 -8.96 -4.79
N LEU A 28 8.24 -8.73 -4.19
CA LEU A 28 6.99 -8.50 -4.91
C LEU A 28 6.59 -7.03 -4.77
N PRO A 29 5.93 -6.46 -5.78
CA PRO A 29 5.35 -5.13 -5.62
C PRO A 29 4.37 -5.09 -4.46
N ALA A 30 4.08 -3.91 -3.96
CA ALA A 30 3.26 -3.77 -2.76
C ALA A 30 2.20 -2.67 -2.91
N VAL A 31 1.11 -2.85 -2.18
CA VAL A 31 0.08 -1.84 -1.95
C VAL A 31 0.05 -1.57 -0.45
N ILE A 32 0.11 -0.29 -0.06
CA ILE A 32 0.14 0.09 1.34
C ILE A 32 -1.02 1.07 1.63
N ASP A 33 -1.90 0.68 2.54
CA ASP A 33 -3.05 1.47 2.97
C ASP A 33 -2.71 2.25 4.25
N PHE A 34 -2.64 3.58 4.13
CA PHE A 34 -2.50 4.47 5.29
C PHE A 34 -3.88 4.84 5.79
N TYR A 35 -4.19 4.45 7.03
CA TYR A 35 -5.54 4.56 7.60
C TYR A 35 -5.53 4.99 9.07
N ALA A 36 -6.71 5.21 9.60
CA ALA A 36 -6.92 5.34 11.05
C ALA A 36 -8.29 4.72 11.40
N ASP A 37 -8.44 4.25 12.63
CA ASP A 37 -9.65 3.56 13.07
C ASP A 37 -10.90 4.46 13.06
N TRP A 38 -10.72 5.76 13.30
CA TRP A 38 -11.83 6.72 13.30
C TRP A 38 -12.27 7.18 11.91
N CYS A 39 -11.58 6.77 10.88
CA CYS A 39 -11.80 7.26 9.52
C CYS A 39 -12.88 6.44 8.80
N GLY A 40 -14.03 7.09 8.52
CA GLY A 40 -15.13 6.45 7.82
C GLY A 40 -14.78 5.95 6.42
N PRO A 41 -14.20 6.79 5.54
CA PRO A 41 -13.78 6.35 4.19
C PRO A 41 -12.75 5.23 4.21
N CYS A 42 -11.88 5.18 5.22
CA CYS A 42 -10.94 4.08 5.39
C CYS A 42 -11.65 2.74 5.58
N LYS A 43 -12.77 2.76 6.33
CA LYS A 43 -13.57 1.57 6.58
C LYS A 43 -14.31 1.09 5.33
N MET A 44 -14.54 1.97 4.37
CA MET A 44 -15.15 1.60 3.09
C MET A 44 -14.16 0.90 2.17
N VAL A 45 -12.91 1.35 2.14
CA VAL A 45 -11.90 0.79 1.24
C VAL A 45 -11.23 -0.46 1.81
N SER A 46 -11.18 -0.60 3.12
CA SER A 46 -10.49 -1.74 3.77
C SER A 46 -10.99 -3.10 3.31
N PRO A 47 -12.31 -3.38 3.27
CA PRO A 47 -12.79 -4.68 2.78
C PRO A 47 -12.42 -4.94 1.32
N ILE A 48 -12.40 -3.88 0.50
CA ILE A 48 -12.02 -3.99 -0.91
C ILE A 48 -10.56 -4.41 -1.03
N LEU A 49 -9.68 -3.75 -0.26
CA LEU A 49 -8.26 -4.09 -0.24
C LEU A 49 -8.01 -5.50 0.30
N GLU A 50 -8.75 -5.91 1.33
CA GLU A 50 -8.67 -7.29 1.83
C GLU A 50 -9.03 -8.31 0.75
N ALA A 51 -10.09 -8.06 0.00
CA ALA A 51 -10.49 -8.94 -1.10
C ALA A 51 -9.41 -8.96 -2.19
N LEU A 52 -8.88 -7.79 -2.57
CA LEU A 52 -7.83 -7.70 -3.57
C LEU A 52 -6.55 -8.40 -3.11
N SER A 53 -6.24 -8.34 -1.81
CA SER A 53 -5.05 -9.03 -1.29
C SER A 53 -5.09 -10.53 -1.53
N LYS A 54 -6.28 -11.11 -1.53
CA LYS A 54 -6.48 -12.53 -1.84
C LYS A 54 -6.41 -12.79 -3.34
N GLU A 55 -6.99 -11.90 -4.13
CA GLU A 55 -7.01 -12.02 -5.59
C GLU A 55 -5.61 -11.87 -6.21
N TYR A 56 -4.75 -11.09 -5.59
CA TYR A 56 -3.37 -10.88 -6.03
C TYR A 56 -2.33 -11.65 -5.21
N ALA A 57 -2.76 -12.64 -4.43
CA ALA A 57 -1.85 -13.45 -3.62
C ALA A 57 -0.72 -14.04 -4.49
N GLY A 58 0.52 -13.90 -4.03
CA GLY A 58 1.69 -14.35 -4.77
C GLY A 58 2.19 -13.40 -5.85
N LYS A 59 1.44 -12.33 -6.14
CA LYS A 59 1.81 -11.32 -7.15
C LYS A 59 2.08 -9.96 -6.53
N VAL A 60 1.30 -9.58 -5.50
CA VAL A 60 1.37 -8.29 -4.83
C VAL A 60 1.21 -8.51 -3.34
N ASN A 61 2.06 -7.87 -2.55
CA ASN A 61 1.91 -7.85 -1.10
C ASN A 61 1.06 -6.65 -0.70
N PHE A 62 0.05 -6.87 0.14
CA PHE A 62 -0.81 -5.82 0.65
C PHE A 62 -0.52 -5.59 2.11
N TYR A 63 -0.27 -4.33 2.47
CA TYR A 63 0.04 -3.90 3.82
C TYR A 63 -0.87 -2.77 4.26
N LYS A 64 -0.96 -2.56 5.56
CA LYS A 64 -1.64 -1.39 6.12
C LYS A 64 -0.79 -0.74 7.20
N ILE A 65 -0.89 0.57 7.31
CA ILE A 65 -0.17 1.37 8.29
C ILE A 65 -1.18 2.23 9.03
N ASP A 66 -1.26 2.04 10.35
CA ASP A 66 -2.08 2.87 11.22
C ASP A 66 -1.34 4.20 11.47
N THR A 67 -1.89 5.29 10.93
CA THR A 67 -1.24 6.60 11.00
C THR A 67 -1.24 7.19 12.41
N GLU A 68 -2.12 6.73 13.30
CA GLU A 68 -2.14 7.18 14.70
C GLU A 68 -1.02 6.53 15.50
N VAL A 69 -0.68 5.29 15.15
CA VAL A 69 0.39 4.54 15.84
C VAL A 69 1.75 4.82 15.19
N GLU A 70 1.81 4.80 13.86
CA GLU A 70 3.05 4.97 13.09
C GLU A 70 3.16 6.39 12.55
N GLN A 71 3.28 7.37 13.44
CA GLN A 71 3.29 8.77 13.08
C GLN A 71 4.53 9.18 12.28
N GLU A 72 5.67 8.55 12.54
CA GLU A 72 6.88 8.81 11.76
C GLU A 72 6.73 8.36 10.30
N LEU A 73 6.16 7.18 10.07
CA LEU A 73 5.90 6.70 8.71
C LEU A 73 4.95 7.63 7.97
N ALA A 74 3.89 8.07 8.63
CA ALA A 74 2.97 9.04 8.04
C ALA A 74 3.68 10.33 7.65
N ALA A 75 4.59 10.81 8.49
CA ALA A 75 5.37 12.02 8.22
C ALA A 75 6.35 11.82 7.06
N VAL A 76 7.01 10.66 6.98
CA VAL A 76 7.95 10.34 5.90
C VAL A 76 7.26 10.43 4.53
N PHE A 77 6.00 9.99 4.44
CA PHE A 77 5.24 10.04 3.20
C PHE A 77 4.39 11.30 3.06
N GLY A 78 4.47 12.22 4.00
CA GLY A 78 3.70 13.47 3.95
C GLY A 78 2.19 13.24 3.94
N ILE A 79 1.71 12.24 4.69
CA ILE A 79 0.29 11.92 4.72
C ILE A 79 -0.49 13.05 5.37
N ARG A 80 -1.42 13.66 4.61
CA ARG A 80 -2.29 14.75 5.07
C ARG A 80 -3.75 14.35 5.13
N SER A 81 -4.13 13.38 4.34
CA SER A 81 -5.50 12.87 4.29
C SER A 81 -5.48 11.36 4.25
N ILE A 82 -6.52 10.72 4.77
CA ILE A 82 -6.68 9.29 4.80
C ILE A 82 -8.06 8.90 4.29
N PRO A 83 -8.20 7.74 3.62
CA PRO A 83 -7.11 6.82 3.30
C PRO A 83 -6.19 7.38 2.23
N SER A 84 -4.91 7.04 2.32
CA SER A 84 -3.94 7.25 1.25
C SER A 84 -3.36 5.89 0.91
N ILE A 85 -3.33 5.57 -0.38
CA ILE A 85 -2.92 4.25 -0.84
C ILE A 85 -1.67 4.39 -1.69
N LEU A 86 -0.59 3.74 -1.24
CA LEU A 86 0.70 3.79 -1.92
C LEU A 86 0.86 2.53 -2.77
N PHE A 87 1.14 2.75 -4.05
CA PHE A 87 1.43 1.67 -4.99
C PHE A 87 2.93 1.63 -5.20
N VAL A 88 3.56 0.53 -4.78
CA VAL A 88 5.01 0.36 -4.80
C VAL A 88 5.39 -0.65 -5.87
N PRO A 89 5.85 -0.21 -7.05
CA PRO A 89 6.29 -1.13 -8.09
C PRO A 89 7.61 -1.80 -7.67
N LYS A 90 7.88 -2.96 -8.27
CA LYS A 90 9.14 -3.66 -8.03
C LYS A 90 10.33 -2.80 -8.47
N GLU A 91 10.16 -2.09 -9.58
CA GLU A 91 11.15 -1.16 -10.11
C GLU A 91 10.49 0.17 -10.40
N GLY A 92 11.19 1.25 -10.12
CA GLY A 92 10.65 2.59 -10.30
C GLY A 92 10.15 3.19 -9.00
N LYS A 93 9.52 4.35 -9.11
CA LYS A 93 9.08 5.11 -7.94
C LYS A 93 7.66 4.76 -7.53
N PRO A 94 7.36 4.78 -6.22
CA PRO A 94 5.99 4.57 -5.75
C PRO A 94 5.09 5.74 -6.14
N GLN A 95 3.79 5.45 -6.25
CA GLN A 95 2.76 6.44 -6.55
C GLN A 95 1.67 6.39 -5.50
N MET A 96 1.21 7.57 -5.08
CA MET A 96 0.19 7.71 -4.04
C MET A 96 -1.16 8.09 -4.66
N ALA A 97 -2.20 7.38 -4.26
CA ALA A 97 -3.58 7.76 -4.57
C ALA A 97 -4.28 8.19 -3.29
N LEU A 98 -5.05 9.27 -3.36
CA LEU A 98 -5.76 9.83 -2.21
C LEU A 98 -7.24 9.45 -2.24
N GLY A 99 -7.76 9.09 -1.09
CA GLY A 99 -9.17 8.81 -0.90
C GLY A 99 -9.57 7.36 -1.12
N ALA A 100 -10.84 7.08 -0.82
CA ALA A 100 -11.42 5.74 -0.92
C ALA A 100 -11.82 5.46 -2.38
N LEU A 101 -10.89 4.88 -3.13
CA LEU A 101 -11.14 4.54 -4.54
C LEU A 101 -12.03 3.31 -4.66
N PRO A 102 -12.91 3.25 -5.68
CA PRO A 102 -13.66 2.03 -5.97
C PRO A 102 -12.73 0.91 -6.44
N LYS A 103 -13.22 -0.33 -6.32
CA LYS A 103 -12.44 -1.53 -6.64
C LYS A 103 -11.81 -1.47 -8.04
N GLU A 104 -12.58 -1.03 -9.04
CA GLU A 104 -12.09 -0.97 -10.42
C GLU A 104 -10.93 0.00 -10.59
N SER A 105 -10.97 1.14 -9.90
CA SER A 105 -9.89 2.12 -9.94
C SER A 105 -8.63 1.57 -9.26
N LEU A 106 -8.79 0.82 -8.18
CA LEU A 106 -7.68 0.16 -7.51
C LEU A 106 -7.03 -0.89 -8.41
N ILE A 107 -7.84 -1.70 -9.10
CA ILE A 107 -7.34 -2.70 -10.05
C ILE A 107 -6.58 -2.03 -11.19
N GLN A 108 -7.12 -0.95 -11.75
CA GLN A 108 -6.44 -0.19 -12.81
C GLN A 108 -5.10 0.36 -12.34
N ALA A 109 -5.04 0.92 -11.13
CA ALA A 109 -3.80 1.44 -10.58
C ALA A 109 -2.78 0.31 -10.34
N ILE A 110 -3.23 -0.81 -9.79
CA ILE A 110 -2.36 -1.97 -9.58
C ILE A 110 -1.76 -2.43 -10.91
N ASN A 111 -2.59 -2.59 -11.92
CA ASN A 111 -2.11 -3.08 -13.21
C ASN A 111 -1.20 -2.07 -13.92
N SER A 112 -1.53 -0.79 -13.90
CA SER A 112 -0.75 0.24 -14.58
C SER A 112 0.54 0.61 -13.87
N VAL A 113 0.52 0.69 -12.54
CA VAL A 113 1.70 1.07 -11.74
C VAL A 113 2.56 -0.13 -11.43
N LEU A 114 1.96 -1.23 -10.99
CA LEU A 114 2.71 -2.43 -10.57
C LEU A 114 2.98 -3.40 -11.70
N LYS A 115 2.24 -3.30 -12.81
CA LYS A 115 2.44 -4.09 -14.03
C LYS A 115 2.35 -5.61 -13.80
N VAL A 116 1.40 -6.03 -12.98
CA VAL A 116 1.24 -7.44 -12.60
C VAL A 116 0.10 -8.16 -13.31
N GLY A 117 -0.64 -7.48 -14.18
CA GLY A 117 -1.77 -8.06 -14.89
C GLY A 117 -3.03 -8.16 -14.05
N GLU A 118 -4.07 -8.78 -14.63
CA GLU A 118 -5.37 -8.88 -13.97
C GLU A 118 -5.34 -9.82 -12.76
N PRO A 119 -6.24 -9.62 -11.78
CA PRO A 119 -6.38 -10.56 -10.68
C PRO A 119 -6.75 -11.94 -11.20
N VAL A 120 -6.31 -12.98 -10.49
CA VAL A 120 -6.73 -14.34 -10.81
C VAL A 120 -8.22 -14.44 -10.55
N ALA A 121 -8.99 -14.87 -11.57
CA ALA A 121 -10.40 -15.09 -11.41
C ALA A 121 -10.61 -16.20 -10.37
N VAL A 122 -11.23 -15.84 -9.25
CA VAL A 122 -11.63 -16.81 -8.24
C VAL A 122 -12.99 -17.32 -8.66
N ALA A 123 -13.01 -18.54 -9.11
CA ALA A 123 -14.26 -19.20 -9.47
C ALA A 123 -15.12 -19.44 -8.25
#